data_3b205e934e1047f735a212f2011903d8
#
_entry.id   3b205e934e1047f735a212f2011903d8
#
_cell.length_a   1.000
_cell.length_b   1.000
_cell.length_c   1.000
_cell.angle_alpha   90.00
_cell.angle_beta   90.00
_cell.angle_gamma   90.00
#
_symmetry.space_group_name_H-M   'P 1'
#
loop_
_entity.id
_entity.type
_entity.pdbx_description
1 polymer ?
#
loop_
_entity_poly.entity_id
_entity_poly.type
_entity_poly.pdbx_seq_one_letter_code
_entity_poly.pdbx_strand_id
1 'polypeptide(L)'
;TETVDGIVLQHTYCGSIGTANFYRSRTLTHEVGHWLNLRHPWGNSNNPGLADNCDEDDNVSDTPNTIGWTNCGNLYGETCGSLDNVQNYMDYSYCGRMFTQGQKDRMRTAALSSVAQRNQLSTAANLQATGVLGEDILCEATFDVDRRLICVGDSVKFTDQSYHSPSSWSWNFGDGTVTAGAAGDGVQELYHTYTEAGLYDVTLTVGN
;
A
#
# COMPACT_ATOMS: atom_id res chain seq x y z
N THR A 1 -21.93 0.74 -11.58
CA THR A 1 -21.90 2.01 -12.31
C THR A 1 -20.52 2.65 -12.12
N GLU A 2 -19.98 3.30 -13.15
CA GLU A 2 -18.64 3.93 -13.16
C GLU A 2 -18.43 4.92 -11.99
N THR A 3 -19.49 5.50 -11.49
CA THR A 3 -19.46 6.47 -10.36
C THR A 3 -19.19 5.84 -9.00
N VAL A 4 -19.17 4.51 -8.88
CA VAL A 4 -18.96 3.78 -7.62
C VAL A 4 -17.93 2.66 -7.78
N ASP A 5 -17.17 2.68 -8.89
CA ASP A 5 -16.10 1.70 -9.12
C ASP A 5 -14.86 2.09 -8.31
N GLY A 6 -14.52 1.31 -7.32
CA GLY A 6 -13.40 1.56 -6.44
C GLY A 6 -13.34 0.59 -5.27
N ILE A 7 -12.29 0.70 -4.48
CA ILE A 7 -12.06 -0.12 -3.29
C ILE A 7 -12.25 0.75 -2.06
N VAL A 8 -13.13 0.31 -1.15
CA VAL A 8 -13.30 0.93 0.17
C VAL A 8 -12.69 0.01 1.21
N LEU A 9 -11.67 0.49 1.89
CA LEU A 9 -10.94 -0.27 2.89
C LEU A 9 -10.92 0.45 4.24
N GLN A 10 -11.21 -0.28 5.32
CA GLN A 10 -11.03 0.25 6.65
C GLN A 10 -9.53 0.40 6.98
N HIS A 11 -9.12 1.52 7.59
CA HIS A 11 -7.71 1.82 7.85
C HIS A 11 -6.97 0.71 8.63
N THR A 12 -7.66 -0.03 9.51
CA THR A 12 -7.09 -1.16 10.27
C THR A 12 -6.78 -2.39 9.41
N TYR A 13 -7.17 -2.39 8.13
CA TYR A 13 -6.92 -3.45 7.15
C TYR A 13 -5.88 -3.05 6.09
N CYS A 14 -5.25 -1.87 6.24
CA CYS A 14 -4.25 -1.37 5.31
C CYS A 14 -2.84 -1.52 5.90
N GLY A 15 -2.02 -2.37 5.30
CA GLY A 15 -0.65 -2.62 5.76
C GLY A 15 -0.55 -3.47 7.04
N SER A 16 0.59 -3.37 7.73
CA SER A 16 0.91 -4.19 8.91
C SER A 16 1.48 -3.39 10.08
N ILE A 17 1.47 -2.07 9.99
CA ILE A 17 1.97 -1.15 11.03
C ILE A 17 0.85 -0.22 11.52
N GLY A 18 1.07 0.48 12.63
CA GLY A 18 0.08 1.37 13.23
C GLY A 18 -1.09 0.60 13.81
N THR A 19 -2.31 0.92 13.38
CA THR A 19 -3.55 0.25 13.82
C THR A 19 -3.85 -1.05 13.06
N ALA A 20 -3.12 -1.33 11.98
CA ALA A 20 -3.18 -2.57 11.23
C ALA A 20 -2.39 -3.69 11.92
N ASN A 21 -2.54 -4.91 11.47
CA ASN A 21 -1.80 -6.05 11.97
C ASN A 21 -1.48 -7.05 10.85
N PHE A 22 -0.57 -7.97 11.13
CA PHE A 22 -0.11 -8.97 10.18
C PHE A 22 -1.25 -9.78 9.53
N TYR A 23 -2.26 -10.18 10.30
CA TYR A 23 -3.38 -11.01 9.82
C TYR A 23 -4.27 -10.29 8.79
N ARG A 24 -4.20 -8.97 8.71
CA ARG A 24 -4.99 -8.11 7.82
C ARG A 24 -4.15 -7.41 6.74
N SER A 25 -2.84 -7.61 6.76
CA SER A 25 -1.90 -6.88 5.92
C SER A 25 -2.09 -7.07 4.41
N ARG A 26 -2.76 -8.15 4.00
CA ARG A 26 -3.00 -8.50 2.60
C ARG A 26 -4.43 -8.22 2.12
N THR A 27 -5.28 -7.64 2.95
CA THR A 27 -6.67 -7.33 2.58
C THR A 27 -6.73 -6.42 1.36
N LEU A 28 -5.91 -5.39 1.27
CA LEU A 28 -5.88 -4.54 0.06
C LEU A 28 -5.54 -5.34 -1.21
N THR A 29 -4.59 -6.27 -1.14
CA THR A 29 -4.24 -7.14 -2.28
C THR A 29 -5.42 -8.02 -2.69
N HIS A 30 -6.18 -8.54 -1.73
CA HIS A 30 -7.41 -9.30 -1.93
C HIS A 30 -8.48 -8.46 -2.65
N GLU A 31 -8.78 -7.27 -2.14
CA GLU A 31 -9.78 -6.38 -2.72
C GLU A 31 -9.41 -5.88 -4.13
N VAL A 32 -8.10 -5.65 -4.38
CA VAL A 32 -7.60 -5.36 -5.74
C VAL A 32 -7.85 -6.55 -6.68
N GLY A 33 -7.72 -7.78 -6.19
CA GLY A 33 -8.09 -8.98 -6.94
C GLY A 33 -9.56 -8.96 -7.39
N HIS A 34 -10.47 -8.68 -6.47
CA HIS A 34 -11.90 -8.52 -6.80
C HIS A 34 -12.16 -7.39 -7.79
N TRP A 35 -11.53 -6.23 -7.56
CA TRP A 35 -11.65 -5.10 -8.48
C TRP A 35 -11.16 -5.44 -9.90
N LEU A 36 -10.18 -6.35 -10.01
CA LEU A 36 -9.68 -6.91 -11.26
C LEU A 36 -10.41 -8.20 -11.70
N ASN A 37 -11.66 -8.39 -11.26
CA ASN A 37 -12.54 -9.46 -11.68
C ASN A 37 -12.18 -10.87 -11.20
N LEU A 38 -11.46 -11.01 -10.09
CA LEU A 38 -11.30 -12.29 -9.42
C LEU A 38 -12.46 -12.56 -8.46
N ARG A 39 -12.74 -13.85 -8.26
CA ARG A 39 -13.65 -14.36 -7.23
C ARG A 39 -12.83 -15.06 -6.14
N HIS A 40 -13.47 -15.41 -5.04
CA HIS A 40 -12.87 -16.34 -4.09
C HIS A 40 -12.66 -17.70 -4.76
N PRO A 41 -11.66 -18.51 -4.36
CA PRO A 41 -11.45 -19.85 -4.91
C PRO A 41 -12.66 -20.79 -4.78
N TRP A 42 -13.59 -20.46 -3.88
CA TRP A 42 -14.87 -21.15 -3.67
C TRP A 42 -16.07 -20.41 -4.27
N GLY A 43 -15.87 -19.55 -5.27
CA GLY A 43 -16.94 -18.84 -5.97
C GLY A 43 -17.28 -17.46 -5.38
N ASN A 44 -18.58 -17.10 -5.40
CA ASN A 44 -19.05 -15.76 -5.03
C ASN A 44 -19.44 -15.60 -3.54
N SER A 45 -19.44 -16.66 -2.78
CA SER A 45 -19.81 -16.64 -1.35
C SER A 45 -18.77 -15.88 -0.52
N ASN A 46 -19.22 -15.12 0.47
CA ASN A 46 -18.35 -14.53 1.51
C ASN A 46 -18.25 -15.45 2.77
N ASN A 47 -18.72 -16.69 2.69
CA ASN A 47 -18.77 -17.64 3.79
C ASN A 47 -17.81 -18.82 3.53
N PRO A 48 -16.52 -18.72 3.89
CA PRO A 48 -15.59 -19.83 3.78
C PRO A 48 -15.95 -20.97 4.76
N GLY A 49 -15.47 -22.18 4.48
CA GLY A 49 -15.61 -23.35 5.35
C GLY A 49 -16.92 -24.12 5.18
N LEU A 50 -17.77 -23.77 4.23
CA LEU A 50 -19.01 -24.49 3.94
C LEU A 50 -18.76 -25.62 2.93
N ALA A 51 -19.29 -26.80 3.18
CA ALA A 51 -19.15 -27.95 2.26
C ALA A 51 -19.73 -27.64 0.86
N ASP A 52 -20.83 -26.88 0.80
CA ASP A 52 -21.50 -26.49 -0.44
C ASP A 52 -20.64 -25.60 -1.34
N ASN A 53 -19.58 -25.00 -0.80
CA ASN A 53 -18.61 -24.23 -1.60
C ASN A 53 -17.86 -25.11 -2.60
N CYS A 54 -17.80 -26.42 -2.42
CA CYS A 54 -17.22 -27.35 -3.39
C CYS A 54 -18.03 -27.45 -4.71
N ASP A 55 -19.28 -27.02 -4.72
CA ASP A 55 -20.15 -27.00 -5.91
C ASP A 55 -20.00 -25.69 -6.71
N GLU A 56 -19.24 -24.73 -6.18
CA GLU A 56 -18.95 -23.42 -6.77
C GLU A 56 -17.50 -23.33 -7.25
N ASP A 57 -17.18 -22.33 -8.10
CA ASP A 57 -15.86 -22.16 -8.69
C ASP A 57 -15.58 -20.68 -8.96
N ASP A 58 -14.30 -20.27 -8.90
CA ASP A 58 -13.86 -18.95 -9.32
C ASP A 58 -13.76 -18.81 -10.85
N ASN A 59 -13.99 -19.89 -11.61
CA ASN A 59 -13.84 -20.00 -13.07
C ASN A 59 -12.43 -19.68 -13.56
N VAL A 60 -11.40 -20.10 -12.81
CA VAL A 60 -10.00 -20.05 -13.19
C VAL A 60 -9.41 -21.46 -13.09
N SER A 61 -9.10 -22.05 -14.23
CA SER A 61 -8.82 -23.48 -14.37
C SER A 61 -7.59 -24.01 -13.60
N ASP A 62 -6.70 -23.13 -13.16
CA ASP A 62 -5.51 -23.48 -12.40
C ASP A 62 -5.61 -23.09 -10.92
N THR A 63 -6.78 -22.66 -10.47
CA THR A 63 -7.12 -22.47 -9.05
C THR A 63 -7.86 -23.71 -8.57
N PRO A 64 -7.31 -24.51 -7.64
CA PRO A 64 -8.00 -25.65 -7.07
C PRO A 64 -9.29 -25.21 -6.36
N ASN A 65 -10.38 -25.95 -6.58
CA ASN A 65 -11.61 -25.72 -5.85
C ASN A 65 -11.45 -26.06 -4.36
N THR A 66 -12.04 -25.29 -3.46
CA THR A 66 -11.86 -25.36 -2.02
C THR A 66 -13.11 -24.88 -1.28
N ILE A 67 -13.30 -25.28 -0.06
CA ILE A 67 -14.35 -24.69 0.80
C ILE A 67 -13.96 -23.29 1.32
N GLY A 68 -12.70 -22.87 1.18
CA GLY A 68 -12.15 -21.62 1.71
C GLY A 68 -11.62 -21.75 3.15
N TRP A 69 -10.57 -21.01 3.46
CA TRP A 69 -9.87 -21.05 4.74
C TRP A 69 -9.83 -19.67 5.41
N THR A 70 -9.87 -19.63 6.74
CA THR A 70 -9.74 -18.40 7.54
C THR A 70 -8.46 -18.35 8.37
N ASN A 71 -7.64 -19.39 8.26
CA ASN A 71 -6.39 -19.52 9.02
C ASN A 71 -5.32 -20.24 8.19
N CYS A 72 -4.09 -20.24 8.69
CA CYS A 72 -2.93 -20.84 8.04
C CYS A 72 -2.43 -22.11 8.76
N GLY A 73 -3.26 -22.72 9.59
CA GLY A 73 -2.88 -23.90 10.37
C GLY A 73 -2.65 -25.15 9.53
N ASN A 74 -3.25 -25.22 8.34
CA ASN A 74 -3.10 -26.35 7.43
C ASN A 74 -2.86 -25.86 6.00
N LEU A 75 -1.60 -25.78 5.60
CA LEU A 75 -1.20 -25.40 4.23
C LEU A 75 -1.36 -26.56 3.22
N TYR A 76 -1.68 -27.74 3.68
CA TYR A 76 -1.85 -28.95 2.89
C TYR A 76 -3.29 -29.47 2.99
N GLY A 77 -4.25 -28.56 3.14
CA GLY A 77 -5.67 -28.92 3.18
C GLY A 77 -6.13 -29.50 1.84
N GLU A 78 -7.02 -30.48 1.91
CA GLU A 78 -7.69 -31.09 0.75
C GLU A 78 -9.18 -31.14 1.10
N THR A 79 -9.98 -30.25 0.51
CA THR A 79 -11.40 -30.18 0.88
C THR A 79 -12.34 -30.60 -0.24
N CYS A 80 -12.10 -30.20 -1.49
CA CYS A 80 -12.95 -30.51 -2.63
C CYS A 80 -12.30 -31.55 -3.58
N GLY A 81 -11.53 -32.48 -3.03
CA GLY A 81 -10.88 -33.56 -3.80
C GLY A 81 -9.57 -33.18 -4.44
N SER A 82 -9.01 -32.04 -4.08
CA SER A 82 -7.69 -31.58 -4.52
C SER A 82 -6.98 -30.82 -3.40
N LEU A 83 -5.67 -30.61 -3.54
CA LEU A 83 -4.90 -29.79 -2.62
C LEU A 83 -5.37 -28.33 -2.72
N ASP A 84 -5.81 -27.77 -1.61
CA ASP A 84 -6.29 -26.38 -1.53
C ASP A 84 -5.14 -25.38 -1.67
N ASN A 85 -5.36 -24.29 -2.40
CA ASN A 85 -4.41 -23.20 -2.49
C ASN A 85 -4.63 -22.19 -1.35
N VAL A 86 -4.37 -22.61 -0.11
CA VAL A 86 -4.53 -21.79 1.11
C VAL A 86 -3.69 -20.51 1.09
N GLN A 87 -2.62 -20.46 0.27
CA GLN A 87 -1.76 -19.28 0.11
C GLN A 87 -2.22 -18.33 -1.01
N ASN A 88 -3.38 -18.56 -1.62
CA ASN A 88 -3.95 -17.67 -2.61
C ASN A 88 -4.40 -16.35 -1.96
N TYR A 89 -4.10 -15.22 -2.59
CA TYR A 89 -4.57 -13.92 -2.09
C TYR A 89 -6.09 -13.78 -2.09
N MET A 90 -6.81 -14.58 -2.90
CA MET A 90 -8.28 -14.57 -2.93
C MET A 90 -8.90 -15.48 -1.88
N ASP A 91 -8.12 -16.21 -1.10
CA ASP A 91 -8.57 -16.93 0.08
C ASP A 91 -8.63 -15.99 1.31
N TYR A 92 -9.42 -16.34 2.33
CA TYR A 92 -9.51 -15.56 3.57
C TYR A 92 -8.44 -15.92 4.59
N SER A 93 -7.53 -16.83 4.23
CA SER A 93 -6.35 -17.10 5.04
C SER A 93 -5.44 -15.89 5.13
N TYR A 94 -4.77 -15.69 6.25
CA TYR A 94 -3.81 -14.59 6.43
C TYR A 94 -2.40 -14.92 5.91
N CYS A 95 -2.20 -16.06 5.26
CA CYS A 95 -0.93 -16.46 4.67
C CYS A 95 -0.90 -16.28 3.14
N GLY A 96 -1.78 -15.47 2.56
CA GLY A 96 -1.80 -15.17 1.14
C GLY A 96 -0.44 -14.66 0.64
N ARG A 97 0.09 -15.30 -0.43
CA ARG A 97 1.40 -15.02 -1.02
C ARG A 97 1.41 -15.04 -2.53
N MET A 98 0.33 -15.50 -3.16
CA MET A 98 0.32 -15.70 -4.60
C MET A 98 -1.06 -15.52 -5.21
N PHE A 99 -1.05 -15.21 -6.50
CA PHE A 99 -2.12 -15.49 -7.44
C PHE A 99 -1.65 -16.61 -8.37
N THR A 100 -2.58 -17.40 -8.91
CA THR A 100 -2.26 -18.37 -9.97
C THR A 100 -1.97 -17.65 -11.30
N GLN A 101 -1.43 -18.36 -12.27
CA GLN A 101 -1.19 -17.79 -13.59
C GLN A 101 -2.51 -17.40 -14.28
N GLY A 102 -3.53 -18.24 -14.18
CA GLY A 102 -4.88 -17.95 -14.72
C GLY A 102 -5.53 -16.74 -14.05
N GLN A 103 -5.40 -16.59 -12.73
CA GLN A 103 -5.85 -15.39 -12.02
C GLN A 103 -5.13 -14.14 -12.53
N LYS A 104 -3.81 -14.17 -12.69
CA LYS A 104 -3.03 -13.07 -13.26
C LYS A 104 -3.51 -12.70 -14.66
N ASP A 105 -3.76 -13.69 -15.52
CA ASP A 105 -4.20 -13.44 -16.90
C ASP A 105 -5.63 -12.86 -16.92
N ARG A 106 -6.51 -13.30 -16.02
CA ARG A 106 -7.85 -12.73 -15.84
C ARG A 106 -7.79 -11.29 -15.33
N MET A 107 -6.92 -10.98 -14.35
CA MET A 107 -6.71 -9.61 -13.86
C MET A 107 -6.20 -8.68 -14.96
N ARG A 108 -5.25 -9.14 -15.79
CA ARG A 108 -4.74 -8.37 -16.93
C ARG A 108 -5.84 -8.09 -17.96
N THR A 109 -6.65 -9.10 -18.28
CA THR A 109 -7.78 -8.94 -19.18
C THR A 109 -8.78 -7.91 -18.63
N ALA A 110 -9.07 -7.95 -17.33
CA ALA A 110 -9.94 -6.97 -16.68
C ALA A 110 -9.36 -5.55 -16.73
N ALA A 111 -8.06 -5.39 -16.46
CA ALA A 111 -7.37 -4.09 -16.51
C ALA A 111 -7.35 -3.47 -17.92
N LEU A 112 -7.35 -4.30 -18.96
CA LEU A 112 -7.39 -3.87 -20.36
C LEU A 112 -8.81 -3.72 -20.92
N SER A 113 -9.83 -4.06 -20.14
CA SER A 113 -11.24 -3.99 -20.54
C SER A 113 -11.74 -2.55 -20.58
N SER A 114 -12.67 -2.26 -21.49
CA SER A 114 -13.40 -0.99 -21.51
C SER A 114 -14.47 -0.88 -20.40
N VAL A 115 -14.75 -1.98 -19.68
CA VAL A 115 -15.68 -1.97 -18.54
C VAL A 115 -15.13 -1.05 -17.44
N ALA A 116 -15.96 -0.13 -16.98
CA ALA A 116 -15.59 0.91 -16.03
C ALA A 116 -14.30 1.69 -16.41
N GLN A 117 -14.06 1.80 -17.71
CA GLN A 117 -12.92 2.53 -18.28
C GLN A 117 -11.53 2.04 -17.80
N ARG A 118 -11.42 0.78 -17.35
CA ARG A 118 -10.13 0.25 -16.83
C ARG A 118 -9.00 0.32 -17.85
N ASN A 119 -9.31 0.16 -19.15
CA ASN A 119 -8.34 0.34 -20.23
C ASN A 119 -7.77 1.78 -20.33
N GLN A 120 -8.35 2.76 -19.64
CA GLN A 120 -7.83 4.12 -19.59
C GLN A 120 -6.78 4.31 -18.50
N LEU A 121 -6.69 3.40 -17.51
CA LEU A 121 -5.82 3.56 -16.34
C LEU A 121 -4.35 3.81 -16.72
N SER A 122 -3.84 3.12 -17.73
CA SER A 122 -2.45 3.21 -18.19
C SER A 122 -2.24 4.11 -19.40
N THR A 123 -3.26 4.87 -19.84
CA THR A 123 -3.10 5.82 -20.95
C THR A 123 -2.28 7.03 -20.52
N ALA A 124 -1.49 7.60 -21.46
CA ALA A 124 -0.70 8.80 -21.17
C ALA A 124 -1.56 9.97 -20.65
N ALA A 125 -2.79 10.12 -21.22
CA ALA A 125 -3.71 11.16 -20.77
C ALA A 125 -4.13 10.99 -19.31
N ASN A 126 -4.48 9.76 -18.88
CA ASN A 126 -4.86 9.48 -17.50
C ASN A 126 -3.65 9.59 -16.56
N LEU A 127 -2.50 9.05 -16.93
CA LEU A 127 -1.28 9.14 -16.14
C LEU A 127 -0.84 10.59 -15.93
N GLN A 128 -1.01 11.46 -16.94
CA GLN A 128 -0.76 12.90 -16.82
C GLN A 128 -1.81 13.57 -15.93
N ALA A 129 -3.11 13.26 -16.12
CA ALA A 129 -4.18 13.84 -15.32
C ALA A 129 -4.11 13.46 -13.83
N THR A 130 -3.56 12.29 -13.53
CA THR A 130 -3.35 11.79 -12.15
C THR A 130 -1.98 12.15 -11.57
N GLY A 131 -1.15 12.86 -12.30
CA GLY A 131 0.18 13.29 -11.87
C GLY A 131 1.27 12.21 -11.94
N VAL A 132 0.98 11.03 -12.51
CA VAL A 132 1.95 9.91 -12.61
C VAL A 132 2.99 10.16 -13.73
N LEU A 133 2.64 10.88 -14.78
CA LEU A 133 3.54 11.32 -15.88
C LEU A 133 3.81 12.85 -15.81
N GLY A 134 3.61 13.46 -14.67
CA GLY A 134 4.01 14.84 -14.45
C GLY A 134 5.52 14.94 -14.21
N GLU A 135 6.09 16.11 -14.40
CA GLU A 135 7.32 16.48 -13.70
C GLU A 135 7.08 16.17 -12.22
N ASP A 136 8.12 15.74 -11.49
CA ASP A 136 8.04 15.43 -10.06
C ASP A 136 7.47 16.64 -9.30
N ILE A 137 6.14 16.73 -9.25
CA ILE A 137 5.45 17.77 -8.49
C ILE A 137 5.57 17.35 -7.03
N LEU A 138 6.32 18.13 -6.27
CA LEU A 138 6.38 18.00 -4.82
C LEU A 138 4.98 18.20 -4.26
N CYS A 139 4.34 17.10 -3.86
CA CYS A 139 2.98 17.13 -3.33
C CYS A 139 2.96 17.62 -1.88
N GLU A 140 3.99 17.29 -1.10
CA GLU A 140 4.05 17.60 0.32
C GLU A 140 5.51 17.58 0.82
N ALA A 141 5.93 18.66 1.48
CA ALA A 141 7.14 18.68 2.29
C ALA A 141 6.81 18.20 3.70
N THR A 142 7.47 17.16 4.16
CA THR A 142 7.27 16.62 5.50
C THR A 142 8.57 16.13 6.10
N PHE A 143 8.66 16.09 7.42
CA PHE A 143 9.83 15.59 8.12
C PHE A 143 9.47 14.95 9.45
N ASP A 144 10.39 14.14 9.96
CA ASP A 144 10.33 13.56 11.30
C ASP A 144 11.51 14.01 12.15
N VAL A 145 11.33 13.95 13.46
CA VAL A 145 12.34 14.27 14.46
C VAL A 145 12.48 13.13 15.47
N ASP A 146 13.71 12.83 15.88
CA ASP A 146 13.97 11.73 16.82
C ASP A 146 13.44 12.05 18.24
N ARG A 147 13.33 13.34 18.61
CA ARG A 147 12.82 13.80 19.89
C ARG A 147 12.27 15.24 19.79
N ARG A 148 11.22 15.52 20.57
CA ARG A 148 10.56 16.85 20.62
C ARG A 148 10.79 17.61 21.90
N LEU A 149 11.41 16.98 22.90
CA LEU A 149 11.78 17.57 24.18
C LEU A 149 13.22 17.20 24.48
N ILE A 150 14.07 18.21 24.63
CA ILE A 150 15.52 18.08 24.87
C ILE A 150 15.99 19.06 25.94
N CYS A 151 17.17 18.83 26.48
CA CYS A 151 17.88 19.83 27.26
C CYS A 151 18.63 20.81 26.36
N VAL A 152 18.90 22.01 26.86
CA VAL A 152 19.79 22.98 26.19
C VAL A 152 21.14 22.35 25.93
N GLY A 153 21.64 22.46 24.71
CA GLY A 153 22.89 21.86 24.27
C GLY A 153 22.80 20.46 23.71
N ASP A 154 21.64 19.80 23.80
CA ASP A 154 21.39 18.54 23.11
C ASP A 154 21.09 18.77 21.64
N SER A 155 21.38 17.76 20.82
CA SER A 155 21.07 17.77 19.39
C SER A 155 19.77 17.02 19.10
N VAL A 156 18.98 17.51 18.16
CA VAL A 156 17.83 16.86 17.56
C VAL A 156 18.21 16.39 16.17
N LYS A 157 17.86 15.17 15.84
CA LYS A 157 17.96 14.64 14.48
C LYS A 157 16.70 14.98 13.69
N PHE A 158 16.86 15.56 12.54
CA PHE A 158 15.82 15.85 11.56
C PHE A 158 16.00 14.94 10.35
N THR A 159 14.93 14.32 9.90
CA THR A 159 14.94 13.41 8.75
C THR A 159 13.83 13.82 7.78
N ASP A 160 14.20 14.12 6.55
CA ASP A 160 13.26 14.40 5.47
C ASP A 160 12.39 13.16 5.18
N GLN A 161 11.09 13.39 5.08
CA GLN A 161 10.08 12.40 4.72
C GLN A 161 9.25 12.88 3.52
N SER A 162 9.74 13.88 2.78
CA SER A 162 9.05 14.46 1.64
C SER A 162 8.95 13.47 0.49
N TYR A 163 7.84 13.54 -0.23
CA TYR A 163 7.57 12.67 -1.37
C TYR A 163 8.13 13.25 -2.68
N HIS A 164 8.26 12.37 -3.69
CA HIS A 164 8.65 12.71 -5.06
C HIS A 164 10.09 13.21 -5.23
N SER A 165 11.01 12.65 -4.43
CA SER A 165 12.46 12.81 -4.62
C SER A 165 12.92 14.26 -4.79
N PRO A 166 12.77 15.13 -3.76
CA PRO A 166 13.26 16.49 -3.83
C PRO A 166 14.73 16.55 -4.24
N SER A 167 15.11 17.59 -4.96
CA SER A 167 16.50 17.85 -5.36
C SER A 167 17.19 18.90 -4.49
N SER A 168 16.42 19.67 -3.70
CA SER A 168 16.93 20.69 -2.80
C SER A 168 16.13 20.79 -1.51
N TRP A 169 16.80 21.19 -0.44
CA TRP A 169 16.22 21.33 0.91
C TRP A 169 16.68 22.64 1.55
N SER A 170 15.80 23.25 2.32
CA SER A 170 16.11 24.37 3.20
C SER A 170 15.41 24.20 4.55
N TRP A 171 16.17 24.04 5.59
CA TRP A 171 15.72 23.90 6.97
C TRP A 171 15.87 25.23 7.71
N ASN A 172 14.79 25.72 8.29
CA ASN A 172 14.80 26.81 9.25
C ASN A 172 14.42 26.25 10.61
N PHE A 173 15.33 26.32 11.58
CA PHE A 173 15.17 25.70 12.90
C PHE A 173 14.40 26.56 13.90
N GLY A 174 13.97 27.74 13.51
CA GLY A 174 13.20 28.65 14.36
C GLY A 174 14.03 29.47 15.36
N ASP A 175 15.35 29.22 15.46
CA ASP A 175 16.31 29.94 16.32
C ASP A 175 17.15 30.97 15.55
N GLY A 176 16.78 31.23 14.29
CA GLY A 176 17.51 32.11 13.38
C GLY A 176 18.56 31.39 12.53
N THR A 177 18.80 30.11 12.75
CA THR A 177 19.70 29.33 11.90
C THR A 177 18.94 28.68 10.72
N VAL A 178 19.60 28.63 9.58
CA VAL A 178 19.11 27.99 8.36
C VAL A 178 20.21 27.13 7.76
N THR A 179 19.87 25.90 7.37
CA THR A 179 20.74 25.01 6.60
C THR A 179 20.07 24.65 5.30
N ALA A 180 20.75 24.84 4.18
CA ALA A 180 20.23 24.49 2.86
C ALA A 180 21.26 23.72 2.04
N GLY A 181 20.80 22.89 1.11
CA GLY A 181 21.68 22.11 0.23
C GLY A 181 20.89 21.33 -0.81
N ALA A 182 21.64 20.63 -1.66
CA ALA A 182 21.13 19.79 -2.75
C ALA A 182 21.24 18.30 -2.40
N ALA A 183 20.72 17.45 -3.27
CA ALA A 183 20.86 15.99 -3.14
C ALA A 183 22.34 15.60 -3.10
N GLY A 184 22.72 14.83 -2.07
CA GLY A 184 24.12 14.43 -1.82
C GLY A 184 24.87 15.27 -0.79
N ASP A 185 24.34 16.43 -0.38
CA ASP A 185 24.96 17.31 0.64
C ASP A 185 24.65 16.84 2.08
N GLY A 186 23.91 15.75 2.25
CA GLY A 186 23.54 15.20 3.56
C GLY A 186 22.43 15.98 4.29
N VAL A 187 21.76 16.92 3.60
CA VAL A 187 20.71 17.77 4.18
C VAL A 187 19.35 17.04 4.34
N GLN A 188 19.22 15.84 3.80
CA GLN A 188 18.05 14.98 4.00
C GLN A 188 17.99 14.41 5.43
N GLU A 189 19.14 14.28 6.08
CA GLU A 189 19.28 13.83 7.45
C GLU A 189 20.38 14.66 8.13
N LEU A 190 20.01 15.44 9.13
CA LEU A 190 20.95 16.32 9.79
C LEU A 190 20.65 16.47 11.30
N TYR A 191 21.60 16.99 12.04
CA TYR A 191 21.48 17.28 13.46
C TYR A 191 21.54 18.80 13.67
N HIS A 192 20.67 19.30 14.56
CA HIS A 192 20.69 20.70 14.99
C HIS A 192 20.70 20.76 16.53
N THR A 193 21.48 21.70 17.09
CA THR A 193 21.65 21.88 18.54
C THR A 193 21.11 23.24 18.95
N TYR A 194 20.15 23.25 19.88
CA TYR A 194 19.61 24.48 20.45
C TYR A 194 20.41 24.93 21.68
N THR A 195 20.89 26.15 21.65
CA THR A 195 21.74 26.74 22.71
C THR A 195 20.98 27.53 23.77
N GLU A 196 19.70 27.80 23.52
CA GLU A 196 18.82 28.51 24.42
C GLU A 196 17.55 27.69 24.69
N ALA A 197 16.91 27.91 25.83
CA ALA A 197 15.64 27.27 26.13
C ALA A 197 14.50 28.02 25.42
N GLY A 198 13.61 27.28 24.75
CA GLY A 198 12.49 27.89 24.01
C GLY A 198 11.58 26.86 23.37
N LEU A 199 10.58 27.34 22.69
CA LEU A 199 9.78 26.60 21.72
C LEU A 199 10.18 27.09 20.33
N TYR A 200 10.51 26.18 19.45
CA TYR A 200 11.01 26.47 18.12
C TYR A 200 10.10 25.88 17.06
N ASP A 201 9.61 26.74 16.17
CA ASP A 201 8.85 26.33 14.99
C ASP A 201 9.81 26.02 13.84
N VAL A 202 9.98 24.73 13.58
CA VAL A 202 10.88 24.27 12.52
C VAL A 202 10.12 24.16 11.20
N THR A 203 10.70 24.68 10.14
CA THR A 203 10.15 24.64 8.79
C THR A 203 11.11 23.97 7.84
N LEU A 204 10.61 23.02 7.04
CA LEU A 204 11.30 22.45 5.91
C LEU A 204 10.68 22.98 4.61
N THR A 205 11.51 23.51 3.73
CA THR A 205 11.16 23.82 2.34
C THR A 205 11.96 22.92 1.43
N VAL A 206 11.29 22.25 0.49
CA VAL A 206 11.90 21.40 -0.52
C VAL A 206 11.60 21.89 -1.92
N GLY A 207 12.48 21.62 -2.88
CA GLY A 207 12.33 22.01 -4.27
C GLY A 207 12.90 20.95 -5.22
N ASN A 208 12.43 20.98 -6.48
CA ASN A 208 12.96 20.24 -7.64
C ASN A 208 13.75 21.16 -8.53
#